data_b29677a8f6910e14b8a37cb9c21b8da7
#
_entry.id   b29677a8f6910e14b8a37cb9c21b8da7
#
_cell.length_a   1.000
_cell.length_b   1.000
_cell.length_c   1.000
_cell.angle_alpha   90.00
_cell.angle_beta   90.00
_cell.angle_gamma   90.00
#
_symmetry.space_group_name_H-M   'P 1'
#
loop_
_entity.id
_entity.type
_entity.pdbx_description
1 polymer ?
#
loop_
_entity_poly.entity_id
_entity_poly.type
_entity_poly.pdbx_seq_one_letter_code
_entity_poly.pdbx_strand_id
1 'polypeptide(L)'
;MRNVDYLYRFLKDWTLPVAMGLGALLYLIFAFTPQLDTAAEFFDPIFSAILPMFMFLVLFVTFCKVDFRKLRPVAWHLWVGLFQILFIAILMTAILTSSIFHHTSYIILLEAILMCVISPCATAAAVVTQKLGGSLEQMTTYTFISNFITALLVPVCFPMIEKSADISFMSAFLKILHEVFIVLIVPMLLAYIVKHHAHRLHQKIISIRDLSYYLWACSLMIVTGTTVKNIVHADTTIALLMAIAILGLVMCIIQFAVGRFIGHYFNHTQESGQALGQKNTAFAIWLSSTYLNPLSSVGPGCYILWQNIVNSIEIWQHRKTERVTCSSDNSQVPSGRSE
;
A
#
# COMPACT_ATOMS: atom_id res chain seq x y z
N MET A 1 24.52 -2.46 28.01
CA MET A 1 24.73 -1.95 26.64
C MET A 1 24.34 -3.00 25.58
N ARG A 2 24.81 -4.23 25.61
CA ARG A 2 24.55 -5.29 24.60
C ARG A 2 23.05 -5.59 24.36
N ASN A 3 22.19 -5.56 25.39
CA ASN A 3 20.76 -5.80 25.26
C ASN A 3 19.99 -4.63 24.62
N VAL A 4 20.44 -3.39 24.83
CA VAL A 4 19.84 -2.18 24.23
C VAL A 4 20.14 -2.13 22.73
N ASP A 5 21.39 -2.49 22.34
CA ASP A 5 21.78 -2.56 20.93
C ASP A 5 21.05 -3.67 20.18
N TYR A 6 20.79 -4.81 20.85
CA TYR A 6 20.00 -5.90 20.28
C TYR A 6 18.54 -5.49 20.07
N LEU A 7 17.92 -4.87 21.09
CA LEU A 7 16.54 -4.36 21.01
C LEU A 7 16.40 -3.28 19.92
N TYR A 8 17.37 -2.36 19.83
CA TYR A 8 17.37 -1.33 18.79
C TYR A 8 17.45 -1.92 17.38
N ARG A 9 18.33 -2.90 17.16
CA ARG A 9 18.44 -3.62 15.88
C ARG A 9 17.16 -4.39 15.57
N PHE A 10 16.60 -5.07 16.55
CA PHE A 10 15.35 -5.79 16.41
C PHE A 10 14.21 -4.84 16.00
N LEU A 11 14.01 -3.74 16.73
CA LEU A 11 12.99 -2.73 16.40
C LEU A 11 13.20 -2.14 15.02
N LYS A 12 14.45 -1.90 14.61
CA LYS A 12 14.77 -1.37 13.28
C LYS A 12 14.50 -2.37 12.16
N ASP A 13 14.79 -3.66 12.39
CA ASP A 13 14.55 -4.70 11.38
C ASP A 13 13.09 -5.11 11.30
N TRP A 14 12.33 -4.97 12.42
CA TRP A 14 10.94 -5.37 12.56
C TRP A 14 9.98 -4.21 12.77
N THR A 15 10.36 -3.00 12.38
CA THR A 15 9.56 -1.76 12.59
C THR A 15 8.12 -1.93 12.10
N LEU A 16 7.91 -2.52 10.93
CA LEU A 16 6.57 -2.66 10.34
C LEU A 16 5.70 -3.67 11.10
N PRO A 17 6.14 -4.92 11.36
CA PRO A 17 5.40 -5.84 12.22
C PRO A 17 5.13 -5.28 13.61
N VAL A 18 6.09 -4.54 14.19
CA VAL A 18 5.91 -3.89 15.51
C VAL A 18 4.85 -2.78 15.43
N ALA A 19 4.88 -1.91 14.41
CA ALA A 19 3.87 -0.86 14.22
C ALA A 19 2.47 -1.47 14.04
N MET A 20 2.35 -2.55 13.26
CA MET A 20 1.09 -3.28 13.07
C MET A 20 0.60 -3.89 14.38
N GLY A 21 1.49 -4.58 15.12
CA GLY A 21 1.17 -5.17 16.42
C GLY A 21 0.74 -4.13 17.44
N LEU A 22 1.42 -2.98 17.49
CA LEU A 22 1.04 -1.86 18.35
C LEU A 22 -0.32 -1.28 17.98
N GLY A 23 -0.60 -1.10 16.69
CA GLY A 23 -1.90 -0.60 16.22
C GLY A 23 -3.05 -1.54 16.61
N ALA A 24 -2.88 -2.84 16.39
CA ALA A 24 -3.83 -3.85 16.81
C ALA A 24 -4.03 -3.88 18.33
N LEU A 25 -2.92 -3.89 19.08
CA LEU A 25 -2.94 -3.95 20.54
C LEU A 25 -3.59 -2.71 21.16
N LEU A 26 -3.23 -1.51 20.69
CA LEU A 26 -3.82 -0.27 21.15
C LEU A 26 -5.34 -0.29 20.93
N TYR A 27 -5.78 -0.66 19.72
CA TYR A 27 -7.21 -0.76 19.46
C TYR A 27 -7.90 -1.76 20.41
N LEU A 28 -7.35 -2.98 20.60
CA LEU A 28 -7.93 -3.99 21.48
C LEU A 28 -8.00 -3.51 22.94
N ILE A 29 -6.97 -2.77 23.43
CA ILE A 29 -6.99 -2.18 24.78
C ILE A 29 -8.17 -1.21 24.90
N PHE A 30 -8.38 -0.32 23.93
CA PHE A 30 -9.51 0.60 23.94
C PHE A 30 -10.85 -0.14 23.82
N ALA A 31 -10.96 -1.13 22.95
CA ALA A 31 -12.19 -1.89 22.70
C ALA A 31 -12.65 -2.76 23.88
N PHE A 32 -11.71 -3.28 24.69
CA PHE A 32 -12.03 -4.17 25.81
C PHE A 32 -11.87 -3.51 27.20
N THR A 33 -11.65 -2.18 27.26
CA THR A 33 -11.51 -1.45 28.51
C THR A 33 -12.61 -0.39 28.63
N PRO A 34 -13.75 -0.68 29.32
CA PRO A 34 -14.90 0.24 29.38
C PRO A 34 -14.57 1.63 29.94
N GLN A 35 -13.53 1.74 30.77
CA GLN A 35 -13.08 3.03 31.31
C GLN A 35 -12.51 3.97 30.22
N LEU A 36 -12.18 3.43 29.05
CA LEU A 36 -11.63 4.19 27.92
C LEU A 36 -12.66 4.51 26.82
N ASP A 37 -13.93 4.13 27.00
CA ASP A 37 -14.98 4.35 25.97
C ASP A 37 -15.10 5.83 25.58
N THR A 38 -15.14 6.73 26.57
CA THR A 38 -15.18 8.19 26.32
C THR A 38 -13.94 8.68 25.55
N ALA A 39 -12.77 8.12 25.86
CA ALA A 39 -11.55 8.44 25.13
C ALA A 39 -11.58 7.85 23.70
N ALA A 40 -12.09 6.64 23.53
CA ALA A 40 -12.24 6.01 22.22
C ALA A 40 -13.16 6.83 21.30
N GLU A 41 -14.32 7.28 21.79
CA GLU A 41 -15.25 8.15 21.06
C GLU A 41 -14.59 9.50 20.66
N PHE A 42 -13.75 10.06 21.53
CA PHE A 42 -13.03 11.30 21.22
C PHE A 42 -11.93 11.10 20.16
N PHE A 43 -11.18 10.00 20.24
CA PHE A 43 -10.05 9.76 19.34
C PHE A 43 -10.45 9.17 17.98
N ASP A 44 -11.56 8.47 17.86
CA ASP A 44 -11.98 7.79 16.62
C ASP A 44 -12.11 8.75 15.41
N PRO A 45 -12.82 9.89 15.50
CA PRO A 45 -12.88 10.87 14.40
C PRO A 45 -11.51 11.49 14.10
N ILE A 46 -10.65 11.64 15.11
CA ILE A 46 -9.29 12.18 14.93
C ILE A 46 -8.44 11.21 14.10
N PHE A 47 -8.43 9.92 14.44
CA PHE A 47 -7.68 8.92 13.69
C PHE A 47 -8.18 8.78 12.25
N SER A 48 -9.50 8.84 12.05
CA SER A 48 -10.11 8.81 10.72
C SER A 48 -9.69 10.01 9.86
N ALA A 49 -9.59 11.21 10.45
CA ALA A 49 -9.15 12.42 9.76
C ALA A 49 -7.62 12.47 9.53
N ILE A 50 -6.84 11.90 10.45
CA ILE A 50 -5.37 11.90 10.39
C ILE A 50 -4.85 10.94 9.30
N LEU A 51 -5.53 9.84 9.03
CA LEU A 51 -5.06 8.84 8.08
C LEU A 51 -4.82 9.39 6.66
N PRO A 52 -5.74 10.14 6.03
CA PRO A 52 -5.48 10.79 4.75
C PRO A 52 -4.31 11.77 4.80
N MET A 53 -4.12 12.48 5.92
CA MET A 53 -2.99 13.39 6.12
C MET A 53 -1.66 12.64 6.13
N PHE A 54 -1.57 11.50 6.83
CA PHE A 54 -0.37 10.67 6.80
C PHE A 54 -0.09 10.12 5.41
N MET A 55 -1.11 9.68 4.68
CA MET A 55 -0.96 9.23 3.29
C MET A 55 -0.42 10.35 2.39
N PHE A 56 -0.98 11.55 2.51
CA PHE A 56 -0.50 12.75 1.82
C PHE A 56 0.98 13.03 2.14
N LEU A 57 1.34 13.03 3.44
CA LEU A 57 2.71 13.32 3.88
C LEU A 57 3.71 12.25 3.41
N VAL A 58 3.35 10.97 3.45
CA VAL A 58 4.20 9.88 2.95
C VAL A 58 4.49 10.07 1.47
N LEU A 59 3.45 10.32 0.65
CA LEU A 59 3.59 10.61 -0.78
C LEU A 59 4.43 11.85 -1.02
N PHE A 60 4.11 12.95 -0.36
CA PHE A 60 4.81 14.22 -0.50
C PHE A 60 6.31 14.09 -0.20
N VAL A 61 6.67 13.52 0.96
CA VAL A 61 8.07 13.34 1.37
C VAL A 61 8.81 12.39 0.43
N THR A 62 8.15 11.31 -0.02
CA THR A 62 8.74 10.37 -0.97
C THR A 62 9.04 11.05 -2.30
N PHE A 63 8.09 11.80 -2.84
CA PHE A 63 8.28 12.50 -4.12
C PHE A 63 9.25 13.68 -4.03
N CYS A 64 9.45 14.31 -2.87
CA CYS A 64 10.54 15.26 -2.68
C CYS A 64 11.92 14.63 -2.90
N LYS A 65 12.09 13.34 -2.64
CA LYS A 65 13.38 12.62 -2.82
C LYS A 65 13.61 12.15 -4.27
N VAL A 66 12.61 12.24 -5.12
CA VAL A 66 12.65 11.74 -6.50
C VAL A 66 13.31 12.73 -7.45
N ASP A 67 14.13 12.23 -8.37
CA ASP A 67 14.62 13.02 -9.50
C ASP A 67 13.66 12.89 -10.69
N PHE A 68 12.79 13.89 -10.85
CA PHE A 68 11.77 13.91 -11.91
C PHE A 68 12.36 13.84 -13.33
N ARG A 69 13.64 14.21 -13.53
CA ARG A 69 14.32 14.14 -14.84
C ARG A 69 14.65 12.71 -15.27
N LYS A 70 14.72 11.79 -14.29
CA LYS A 70 14.98 10.37 -14.52
C LYS A 70 13.74 9.55 -14.71
N LEU A 71 12.55 10.13 -14.50
CA LEU A 71 11.29 9.43 -14.65
C LEU A 71 11.01 9.21 -16.15
N ARG A 72 11.16 7.96 -16.59
CA ARG A 72 10.88 7.56 -17.98
C ARG A 72 9.98 6.34 -17.98
N PRO A 73 8.79 6.43 -18.60
CA PRO A 73 7.96 5.25 -18.84
C PRO A 73 8.71 4.23 -19.71
N VAL A 74 8.60 2.96 -19.32
CA VAL A 74 9.14 1.82 -20.08
C VAL A 74 8.04 0.82 -20.38
N ALA A 75 8.28 -0.11 -21.30
CA ALA A 75 7.23 -1.00 -21.83
C ALA A 75 6.51 -1.81 -20.75
N TRP A 76 7.20 -2.31 -19.74
CA TRP A 76 6.56 -3.10 -18.69
C TRP A 76 5.53 -2.29 -17.87
N HIS A 77 5.71 -0.95 -17.72
CA HIS A 77 4.73 -0.08 -17.04
C HIS A 77 3.37 -0.15 -17.74
N LEU A 78 3.37 -0.13 -19.07
CA LEU A 78 2.14 -0.22 -19.87
C LEU A 78 1.44 -1.56 -19.64
N TRP A 79 2.16 -2.67 -19.70
CA TRP A 79 1.57 -4.00 -19.55
C TRP A 79 1.01 -4.26 -18.16
N VAL A 80 1.72 -3.81 -17.11
CA VAL A 80 1.23 -3.90 -15.72
C VAL A 80 -0.01 -3.02 -15.53
N GLY A 81 0.01 -1.78 -16.06
CA GLY A 81 -1.14 -0.89 -16.02
C GLY A 81 -2.36 -1.45 -16.78
N LEU A 82 -2.15 -1.99 -17.99
CA LEU A 82 -3.21 -2.63 -18.77
C LEU A 82 -3.81 -3.85 -18.06
N PHE A 83 -2.96 -4.70 -17.46
CA PHE A 83 -3.45 -5.82 -16.65
C PHE A 83 -4.32 -5.33 -15.49
N GLN A 84 -3.88 -4.29 -14.75
CA GLN A 84 -4.63 -3.72 -13.65
C GLN A 84 -5.99 -3.18 -14.12
N ILE A 85 -6.02 -2.42 -15.22
CA ILE A 85 -7.26 -1.85 -15.80
C ILE A 85 -8.22 -2.96 -16.23
N LEU A 86 -7.71 -3.96 -16.96
CA LEU A 86 -8.52 -5.10 -17.40
C LEU A 86 -9.08 -5.89 -16.22
N PHE A 87 -8.27 -6.13 -15.20
CA PHE A 87 -8.72 -6.86 -14.02
C PHE A 87 -9.81 -6.08 -13.25
N ILE A 88 -9.65 -4.75 -13.12
CA ILE A 88 -10.69 -3.88 -12.55
C ILE A 88 -11.97 -3.95 -13.38
N ALA A 89 -11.89 -3.90 -14.71
CA ALA A 89 -13.07 -3.99 -15.57
C ALA A 89 -13.81 -5.33 -15.41
N ILE A 90 -13.09 -6.43 -15.27
CA ILE A 90 -13.68 -7.76 -15.00
C ILE A 90 -14.38 -7.76 -13.63
N LEU A 91 -13.74 -7.24 -12.58
CA LEU A 91 -14.33 -7.16 -11.24
C LEU A 91 -15.56 -6.26 -11.21
N MET A 92 -15.50 -5.09 -11.86
CA MET A 92 -16.65 -4.19 -12.00
C MET A 92 -17.83 -4.88 -12.70
N THR A 93 -17.57 -5.60 -13.78
CA THR A 93 -18.62 -6.38 -14.49
C THR A 93 -19.23 -7.42 -13.56
N ALA A 94 -18.40 -8.13 -12.77
CA ALA A 94 -18.86 -9.11 -11.80
C ALA A 94 -19.71 -8.48 -10.69
N ILE A 95 -19.29 -7.33 -10.12
CA ILE A 95 -20.04 -6.60 -9.10
C ILE A 95 -21.39 -6.14 -9.64
N LEU A 96 -21.41 -5.49 -10.80
CA LEU A 96 -22.64 -4.97 -11.41
C LEU A 96 -23.62 -6.09 -11.78
N THR A 97 -23.11 -7.24 -12.21
CA THR A 97 -23.95 -8.41 -12.51
C THR A 97 -24.50 -9.03 -11.20
N SER A 98 -23.67 -9.16 -10.16
CA SER A 98 -24.05 -9.71 -8.87
C SER A 98 -25.09 -8.82 -8.15
N SER A 99 -25.02 -7.51 -8.33
CA SER A 99 -26.00 -6.56 -7.78
C SER A 99 -27.41 -6.78 -8.34
N ILE A 100 -27.53 -7.26 -9.57
CA ILE A 100 -28.83 -7.62 -10.18
C ILE A 100 -29.49 -8.80 -9.48
N PHE A 101 -28.68 -9.74 -8.97
CA PHE A 101 -29.17 -10.96 -8.29
C PHE A 101 -29.28 -10.80 -6.76
N HIS A 102 -29.07 -9.59 -6.20
CA HIS A 102 -29.21 -9.27 -4.76
C HIS A 102 -28.37 -10.15 -3.81
N HIS A 103 -27.21 -10.62 -4.23
CA HIS A 103 -26.31 -11.43 -3.40
C HIS A 103 -25.34 -10.54 -2.59
N THR A 104 -25.79 -9.94 -1.50
CA THR A 104 -25.02 -8.98 -0.68
C THR A 104 -23.64 -9.51 -0.26
N SER A 105 -23.55 -10.76 0.22
CA SER A 105 -22.26 -11.33 0.63
C SER A 105 -21.25 -11.46 -0.51
N TYR A 106 -21.70 -11.79 -1.72
CA TYR A 106 -20.83 -11.84 -2.90
C TYR A 106 -20.35 -10.45 -3.31
N ILE A 107 -21.22 -9.44 -3.19
CA ILE A 107 -20.86 -8.06 -3.50
C ILE A 107 -19.73 -7.60 -2.57
N ILE A 108 -19.85 -7.82 -1.26
CA ILE A 108 -18.82 -7.47 -0.28
C ILE A 108 -17.48 -8.18 -0.60
N LEU A 109 -17.52 -9.47 -0.97
CA LEU A 109 -16.31 -10.19 -1.37
C LEU A 109 -15.66 -9.60 -2.62
N LEU A 110 -16.46 -9.28 -3.63
CA LEU A 110 -15.97 -8.69 -4.88
C LEU A 110 -15.43 -7.26 -4.66
N GLU A 111 -16.09 -6.46 -3.83
CA GLU A 111 -15.61 -5.14 -3.41
C GLU A 111 -14.28 -5.25 -2.67
N ALA A 112 -14.14 -6.19 -1.72
CA ALA A 112 -12.89 -6.42 -1.00
C ALA A 112 -11.75 -6.79 -1.96
N ILE A 113 -12.01 -7.62 -2.97
CA ILE A 113 -11.05 -7.94 -4.04
C ILE A 113 -10.76 -6.71 -4.89
N LEU A 114 -11.80 -5.97 -5.31
CA LEU A 114 -11.64 -4.75 -6.10
C LEU A 114 -10.72 -3.76 -5.39
N MET A 115 -10.89 -3.58 -4.08
CA MET A 115 -10.06 -2.68 -3.29
C MET A 115 -8.59 -3.10 -3.26
N CYS A 116 -8.31 -4.41 -3.23
CA CYS A 116 -6.95 -4.93 -3.32
C CYS A 116 -6.30 -4.70 -4.71
N VAL A 117 -7.11 -4.51 -5.77
CA VAL A 117 -6.61 -4.36 -7.14
C VAL A 117 -6.58 -2.90 -7.59
N ILE A 118 -7.66 -2.12 -7.32
CA ILE A 118 -7.82 -0.74 -7.80
C ILE A 118 -6.90 0.26 -7.10
N SER A 119 -6.47 -0.05 -5.87
CA SER A 119 -5.54 0.82 -5.15
C SER A 119 -4.21 0.96 -5.89
N PRO A 120 -3.58 2.14 -5.81
CA PRO A 120 -2.35 2.40 -6.53
C PRO A 120 -1.18 1.62 -5.92
N CYS A 121 -0.08 1.57 -6.64
CA CYS A 121 1.17 1.06 -6.12
C CYS A 121 1.61 1.83 -4.87
N ALA A 122 2.05 1.12 -3.83
CA ALA A 122 2.56 1.74 -2.62
C ALA A 122 3.87 2.50 -2.87
N THR A 123 4.04 3.65 -2.24
CA THR A 123 5.32 4.39 -2.28
C THR A 123 6.47 3.58 -1.68
N ALA A 124 6.17 2.72 -0.71
CA ALA A 124 7.14 1.81 -0.11
C ALA A 124 7.71 0.79 -1.10
N ALA A 125 6.97 0.47 -2.18
CA ALA A 125 7.42 -0.45 -3.21
C ALA A 125 8.76 -0.02 -3.84
N ALA A 126 8.95 1.28 -4.06
CA ALA A 126 10.21 1.81 -4.58
C ALA A 126 11.41 1.51 -3.67
N VAL A 127 11.22 1.63 -2.35
CA VAL A 127 12.25 1.34 -1.35
C VAL A 127 12.52 -0.16 -1.26
N VAL A 128 11.47 -0.98 -1.29
CA VAL A 128 11.62 -2.45 -1.28
C VAL A 128 12.32 -2.92 -2.54
N THR A 129 11.91 -2.44 -3.72
CA THR A 129 12.55 -2.75 -5.00
C THR A 129 14.03 -2.42 -4.99
N GLN A 130 14.43 -1.27 -4.46
CA GLN A 130 15.84 -0.90 -4.32
C GLN A 130 16.61 -1.87 -3.41
N LYS A 131 15.99 -2.34 -2.32
CA LYS A 131 16.60 -3.35 -1.44
C LYS A 131 16.73 -4.72 -2.09
N LEU A 132 15.96 -4.99 -3.13
CA LEU A 132 16.01 -6.21 -3.95
C LEU A 132 16.92 -6.05 -5.19
N GLY A 133 17.69 -4.96 -5.29
CA GLY A 133 18.61 -4.69 -6.40
C GLY A 133 17.93 -4.15 -7.66
N GLY A 134 16.63 -3.83 -7.62
CA GLY A 134 15.90 -3.26 -8.74
C GLY A 134 16.02 -1.73 -8.86
N SER A 135 15.48 -1.17 -9.93
CA SER A 135 15.57 0.26 -10.26
C SER A 135 14.55 1.10 -9.48
N LEU A 136 15.05 1.95 -8.59
CA LEU A 136 14.27 2.94 -7.85
C LEU A 136 13.53 3.89 -8.80
N GLU A 137 14.18 4.35 -9.85
CA GLU A 137 13.67 5.33 -10.81
C GLU A 137 12.47 4.76 -11.60
N GLN A 138 12.60 3.55 -12.11
CA GLN A 138 11.51 2.89 -12.84
C GLN A 138 10.32 2.61 -11.93
N MET A 139 10.58 2.11 -10.71
CA MET A 139 9.55 1.84 -9.75
C MET A 139 8.79 3.11 -9.33
N THR A 140 9.53 4.20 -9.13
CA THR A 140 8.93 5.51 -8.84
C THR A 140 8.09 6.00 -10.02
N THR A 141 8.59 5.85 -11.26
CA THR A 141 7.82 6.20 -12.47
C THR A 141 6.50 5.44 -12.50
N TYR A 142 6.52 4.13 -12.21
CA TYR A 142 5.29 3.36 -12.15
C TYR A 142 4.35 3.81 -11.04
N THR A 143 4.87 4.19 -9.87
CA THR A 143 4.06 4.74 -8.78
C THR A 143 3.28 5.98 -9.23
N PHE A 144 3.90 6.88 -10.00
CA PHE A 144 3.19 8.02 -10.61
C PHE A 144 2.07 7.56 -11.55
N ILE A 145 2.40 6.66 -12.49
CA ILE A 145 1.44 6.13 -13.46
C ILE A 145 0.26 5.45 -12.74
N SER A 146 0.55 4.63 -11.74
CA SER A 146 -0.47 3.92 -10.95
C SER A 146 -1.39 4.87 -10.18
N ASN A 147 -0.84 5.94 -9.60
CA ASN A 147 -1.65 6.96 -8.93
C ASN A 147 -2.61 7.65 -9.92
N PHE A 148 -2.17 7.96 -11.15
CA PHE A 148 -3.03 8.53 -12.18
C PHE A 148 -4.11 7.55 -12.65
N ILE A 149 -3.76 6.29 -12.87
CA ILE A 149 -4.72 5.23 -13.23
C ILE A 149 -5.81 5.15 -12.15
N THR A 150 -5.42 5.06 -10.88
CA THR A 150 -6.37 4.97 -9.77
C THR A 150 -7.22 6.24 -9.64
N ALA A 151 -6.61 7.42 -9.77
CA ALA A 151 -7.31 8.71 -9.68
C ALA A 151 -8.39 8.89 -10.76
N LEU A 152 -8.26 8.21 -11.90
CA LEU A 152 -9.26 8.20 -12.97
C LEU A 152 -10.29 7.09 -12.76
N LEU A 153 -9.86 5.89 -12.37
CA LEU A 153 -10.76 4.73 -12.29
C LEU A 153 -11.69 4.78 -11.07
N VAL A 154 -11.19 5.21 -9.92
CA VAL A 154 -11.99 5.23 -8.68
C VAL A 154 -13.24 6.10 -8.80
N PRO A 155 -13.16 7.37 -9.29
CA PRO A 155 -14.34 8.19 -9.45
C PRO A 155 -15.36 7.65 -10.48
N VAL A 156 -14.90 6.84 -11.43
CA VAL A 156 -15.79 6.20 -12.41
C VAL A 156 -16.45 4.97 -11.80
N CYS A 157 -15.67 4.11 -11.14
CA CYS A 157 -16.16 2.82 -10.66
C CYS A 157 -17.10 2.94 -9.46
N PHE A 158 -16.79 3.81 -8.49
CA PHE A 158 -17.50 3.83 -7.21
C PHE A 158 -18.95 4.31 -7.31
N PRO A 159 -19.27 5.40 -8.06
CA PRO A 159 -20.66 5.78 -8.26
C PRO A 159 -21.49 4.75 -9.03
N MET A 160 -20.83 3.82 -9.73
CA MET A 160 -21.54 2.72 -10.41
C MET A 160 -21.90 1.59 -9.43
N ILE A 161 -21.11 1.41 -8.35
CA ILE A 161 -21.34 0.40 -7.30
C ILE A 161 -22.37 0.93 -6.32
N GLU A 162 -22.09 2.06 -5.69
CA GLU A 162 -22.95 2.70 -4.68
C GLU A 162 -23.86 3.72 -5.33
N LYS A 163 -25.04 3.26 -5.71
CA LYS A 163 -26.11 4.12 -6.24
C LYS A 163 -26.92 4.66 -5.07
N SER A 164 -26.56 5.84 -4.55
CA SER A 164 -27.48 6.54 -3.64
C SER A 164 -28.62 7.16 -4.46
N ALA A 165 -29.86 6.94 -4.00
CA ALA A 165 -31.08 7.37 -4.69
C ALA A 165 -31.16 8.91 -4.90
N ASP A 166 -30.48 9.68 -4.04
CA ASP A 166 -30.59 11.13 -3.97
C ASP A 166 -29.40 11.89 -4.61
N ILE A 167 -28.35 11.20 -5.07
CA ILE A 167 -27.14 11.85 -5.63
C ILE A 167 -26.94 11.41 -7.07
N SER A 168 -26.83 12.39 -7.99
CA SER A 168 -26.53 12.08 -9.39
C SER A 168 -25.13 11.48 -9.54
N PHE A 169 -24.95 10.59 -10.52
CA PHE A 169 -23.64 10.02 -10.87
C PHE A 169 -22.55 11.09 -11.00
N MET A 170 -22.86 12.20 -11.67
CA MET A 170 -21.88 13.29 -11.89
C MET A 170 -21.47 13.96 -10.58
N SER A 171 -22.39 14.15 -9.64
CA SER A 171 -22.08 14.75 -8.33
C SER A 171 -21.20 13.81 -7.50
N ALA A 172 -21.52 12.52 -7.48
CA ALA A 172 -20.69 11.50 -6.81
C ALA A 172 -19.30 11.40 -7.46
N PHE A 173 -19.24 11.34 -8.79
CA PHE A 173 -18.00 11.35 -9.56
C PHE A 173 -17.09 12.53 -9.20
N LEU A 174 -17.63 13.75 -9.24
CA LEU A 174 -16.85 14.97 -8.96
C LEU A 174 -16.36 15.01 -7.50
N LYS A 175 -17.20 14.60 -6.55
CA LYS A 175 -16.83 14.54 -5.14
C LYS A 175 -15.66 13.56 -4.93
N ILE A 176 -15.78 12.34 -5.43
CA ILE A 176 -14.74 11.31 -5.29
C ILE A 176 -13.47 11.73 -6.04
N LEU A 177 -13.60 12.27 -7.25
CA LEU A 177 -12.46 12.79 -8.01
C LEU A 177 -11.69 13.85 -7.21
N HIS A 178 -12.39 14.80 -6.61
CA HIS A 178 -11.78 15.85 -5.79
C HIS A 178 -10.99 15.27 -4.61
N GLU A 179 -11.58 14.36 -3.85
CA GLU A 179 -10.92 13.78 -2.67
C GLU A 179 -9.72 12.89 -3.06
N VAL A 180 -9.88 12.04 -4.07
CA VAL A 180 -8.79 11.18 -4.57
C VAL A 180 -7.66 12.02 -5.17
N PHE A 181 -8.00 13.10 -5.90
CA PHE A 181 -7.02 14.01 -6.47
C PHE A 181 -6.18 14.70 -5.38
N ILE A 182 -6.82 15.17 -4.31
CA ILE A 182 -6.10 15.78 -3.18
C ILE A 182 -5.13 14.78 -2.53
N VAL A 183 -5.56 13.55 -2.31
CA VAL A 183 -4.74 12.56 -1.59
C VAL A 183 -3.61 12.01 -2.45
N LEU A 184 -3.83 11.80 -3.75
CA LEU A 184 -2.84 11.14 -4.62
C LEU A 184 -2.03 12.10 -5.49
N ILE A 185 -2.67 13.13 -6.06
CA ILE A 185 -2.04 13.96 -7.08
C ILE A 185 -1.42 15.23 -6.49
N VAL A 186 -2.13 15.90 -5.58
CA VAL A 186 -1.62 17.14 -4.97
C VAL A 186 -0.28 16.97 -4.28
N PRO A 187 0.01 15.89 -3.51
CA PRO A 187 1.33 15.72 -2.90
C PRO A 187 2.45 15.58 -3.93
N MET A 188 2.18 15.00 -5.10
CA MET A 188 3.12 14.89 -6.21
C MET A 188 3.45 16.28 -6.80
N LEU A 189 2.41 17.07 -7.07
CA LEU A 189 2.55 18.43 -7.60
C LEU A 189 3.25 19.35 -6.58
N LEU A 190 2.87 19.25 -5.31
CA LEU A 190 3.49 20.03 -4.23
C LEU A 190 4.96 19.68 -4.05
N ALA A 191 5.33 18.40 -4.13
CA ALA A 191 6.73 17.96 -4.07
C ALA A 191 7.56 18.54 -5.23
N TYR A 192 6.98 18.56 -6.43
CA TYR A 192 7.61 19.18 -7.58
C TYR A 192 7.83 20.70 -7.37
N ILE A 193 6.80 21.43 -6.90
CA ILE A 193 6.86 22.85 -6.62
C ILE A 193 7.91 23.15 -5.53
N VAL A 194 7.88 22.43 -4.41
CA VAL A 194 8.82 22.62 -3.30
C VAL A 194 10.27 22.36 -3.75
N LYS A 195 10.49 21.32 -4.56
CA LYS A 195 11.81 21.02 -5.11
C LYS A 195 12.37 22.15 -5.97
N HIS A 196 11.54 22.84 -6.77
CA HIS A 196 11.99 23.86 -7.72
C HIS A 196 11.96 25.29 -7.16
N HIS A 197 11.07 25.59 -6.22
CA HIS A 197 10.85 26.96 -5.73
C HIS A 197 11.22 27.15 -4.24
N ALA A 198 11.18 26.08 -3.42
CA ALA A 198 11.44 26.18 -1.98
C ALA A 198 12.66 25.35 -1.55
N HIS A 199 13.83 25.63 -2.11
CA HIS A 199 15.05 24.85 -1.90
C HIS A 199 15.41 24.63 -0.43
N ARG A 200 15.23 25.63 0.45
CA ARG A 200 15.53 25.50 1.89
C ARG A 200 14.62 24.45 2.56
N LEU A 201 13.33 24.46 2.23
CA LEU A 201 12.38 23.49 2.73
C LEU A 201 12.68 22.11 2.17
N HIS A 202 12.92 22.01 0.87
CA HIS A 202 13.30 20.77 0.21
C HIS A 202 14.52 20.12 0.88
N GLN A 203 15.60 20.90 1.12
CA GLN A 203 16.82 20.41 1.76
C GLN A 203 16.55 19.89 3.19
N LYS A 204 15.70 20.57 3.98
CA LYS A 204 15.29 20.10 5.30
C LYS A 204 14.55 18.76 5.22
N ILE A 205 13.63 18.60 4.26
CA ILE A 205 12.85 17.36 4.09
C ILE A 205 13.77 16.20 3.72
N ILE A 206 14.66 16.38 2.74
CA ILE A 206 15.54 15.30 2.26
C ILE A 206 16.66 14.98 3.26
N SER A 207 17.04 15.91 4.14
CA SER A 207 18.05 15.68 5.19
C SER A 207 17.60 14.63 6.22
N ILE A 208 16.30 14.47 6.41
CA ILE A 208 15.74 13.43 7.28
C ILE A 208 15.62 12.14 6.46
N ARG A 209 16.65 11.30 6.54
CA ARG A 209 16.84 10.14 5.66
C ARG A 209 15.65 9.20 5.65
N ASP A 210 15.10 8.87 6.81
CA ASP A 210 14.07 7.83 6.96
C ASP A 210 12.66 8.41 7.24
N LEU A 211 12.44 9.72 6.97
CA LEU A 211 11.17 10.40 7.29
C LEU A 211 9.95 9.70 6.67
N SER A 212 10.00 9.37 5.39
CA SER A 212 8.90 8.65 4.71
C SER A 212 8.61 7.29 5.35
N TYR A 213 9.67 6.61 5.81
CA TYR A 213 9.56 5.29 6.46
C TYR A 213 8.85 5.39 7.82
N TYR A 214 9.20 6.39 8.64
CA TYR A 214 8.53 6.59 9.93
C TYR A 214 7.08 7.06 9.78
N LEU A 215 6.81 7.96 8.83
CA LEU A 215 5.44 8.37 8.50
C LEU A 215 4.60 7.17 8.03
N TRP A 216 5.19 6.29 7.21
CA TRP A 216 4.54 5.06 6.78
C TRP A 216 4.28 4.10 7.95
N ALA A 217 5.23 3.91 8.86
CA ALA A 217 5.03 3.09 10.05
C ALA A 217 3.90 3.62 10.95
N CYS A 218 3.80 4.94 11.14
CA CYS A 218 2.67 5.57 11.86
C CYS A 218 1.34 5.34 11.13
N SER A 219 1.31 5.54 9.81
CA SER A 219 0.12 5.23 8.99
C SER A 219 -0.29 3.77 9.13
N LEU A 220 0.69 2.85 9.09
CA LEU A 220 0.47 1.42 9.22
C LEU A 220 -0.12 1.03 10.59
N MET A 221 0.33 1.69 11.66
CA MET A 221 -0.23 1.52 13.00
C MET A 221 -1.73 1.90 13.04
N ILE A 222 -2.08 3.07 12.49
CA ILE A 222 -3.48 3.55 12.44
C ILE A 222 -4.33 2.61 11.59
N VAL A 223 -3.86 2.26 10.39
CA VAL A 223 -4.58 1.37 9.45
C VAL A 223 -4.84 0.00 10.05
N THR A 224 -3.85 -0.57 10.76
CA THR A 224 -4.03 -1.88 11.41
C THR A 224 -5.05 -1.79 12.54
N GLY A 225 -5.01 -0.73 13.35
CA GLY A 225 -6.03 -0.47 14.36
C GLY A 225 -7.44 -0.37 13.77
N THR A 226 -7.60 0.39 12.68
CA THR A 226 -8.87 0.51 11.94
C THR A 226 -9.34 -0.83 11.38
N THR A 227 -8.43 -1.63 10.84
CA THR A 227 -8.77 -2.97 10.32
C THR A 227 -9.27 -3.88 11.43
N VAL A 228 -8.58 -3.90 12.58
CA VAL A 228 -9.02 -4.69 13.75
C VAL A 228 -10.37 -4.18 14.25
N LYS A 229 -10.60 -2.87 14.29
CA LYS A 229 -11.91 -2.27 14.60
C LYS A 229 -12.99 -2.82 13.69
N ASN A 230 -12.79 -2.78 12.39
CA ASN A 230 -13.77 -3.24 11.41
C ASN A 230 -14.03 -4.74 11.52
N ILE A 231 -13.06 -5.54 11.92
CA ILE A 231 -13.21 -6.98 12.16
C ILE A 231 -13.99 -7.24 13.46
N VAL A 232 -13.65 -6.57 14.55
CA VAL A 232 -14.27 -6.78 15.88
C VAL A 232 -15.72 -6.33 15.89
N HIS A 233 -16.05 -5.22 15.21
CA HIS A 233 -17.43 -4.70 15.11
C HIS A 233 -18.15 -5.15 13.85
N ALA A 234 -17.62 -6.14 13.13
CA ALA A 234 -18.27 -6.69 11.96
C ALA A 234 -19.54 -7.47 12.37
N ASP A 235 -20.70 -6.94 12.03
CA ASP A 235 -21.98 -7.65 12.17
C ASP A 235 -22.12 -8.68 11.02
N THR A 236 -21.23 -9.69 11.07
CA THR A 236 -21.16 -10.72 10.03
C THR A 236 -20.62 -12.05 10.56
N THR A 237 -20.68 -13.08 9.73
CA THR A 237 -20.20 -14.41 10.10
C THR A 237 -18.67 -14.49 10.04
N ILE A 238 -18.06 -15.25 10.94
CA ILE A 238 -16.63 -15.55 10.90
C ILE A 238 -16.21 -16.16 9.55
N ALA A 239 -17.10 -16.95 8.94
CA ALA A 239 -16.87 -17.56 7.63
C ALA A 239 -16.66 -16.50 6.54
N LEU A 240 -17.43 -15.40 6.52
CA LEU A 240 -17.24 -14.32 5.55
C LEU A 240 -15.92 -13.57 5.79
N LEU A 241 -15.57 -13.28 7.04
CA LEU A 241 -14.28 -12.65 7.39
C LEU A 241 -13.09 -13.52 6.96
N MET A 242 -13.16 -14.82 7.20
CA MET A 242 -12.15 -15.77 6.75
C MET A 242 -12.07 -15.83 5.23
N ALA A 243 -13.21 -15.81 4.53
CA ALA A 243 -13.23 -15.77 3.08
C ALA A 243 -12.56 -14.51 2.53
N ILE A 244 -12.83 -13.33 3.11
CA ILE A 244 -12.16 -12.07 2.74
C ILE A 244 -10.63 -12.16 2.96
N ALA A 245 -10.20 -12.70 4.11
CA ALA A 245 -8.77 -12.84 4.43
C ALA A 245 -8.05 -13.77 3.46
N ILE A 246 -8.66 -14.91 3.13
CA ILE A 246 -8.11 -15.88 2.16
C ILE A 246 -8.08 -15.28 0.76
N LEU A 247 -9.14 -14.59 0.34
CA LEU A 247 -9.17 -13.90 -0.95
C LEU A 247 -8.11 -12.80 -1.02
N GLY A 248 -7.86 -12.08 0.07
CA GLY A 248 -6.75 -11.13 0.16
C GLY A 248 -5.38 -11.78 -0.07
N LEU A 249 -5.15 -12.98 0.50
CA LEU A 249 -3.95 -13.78 0.25
C LEU A 249 -3.84 -14.20 -1.22
N VAL A 250 -4.92 -14.77 -1.76
CA VAL A 250 -4.96 -15.22 -3.17
C VAL A 250 -4.68 -14.05 -4.11
N MET A 251 -5.30 -12.88 -3.86
CA MET A 251 -5.04 -11.67 -4.65
C MET A 251 -3.61 -11.20 -4.54
N CYS A 252 -3.01 -11.26 -3.35
CA CYS A 252 -1.61 -10.92 -3.15
C CYS A 252 -0.70 -11.82 -3.99
N ILE A 253 -0.87 -13.13 -3.92
CA ILE A 253 -0.10 -14.11 -4.69
C ILE A 253 -0.27 -13.87 -6.20
N ILE A 254 -1.50 -13.71 -6.68
CA ILE A 254 -1.78 -13.48 -8.11
C ILE A 254 -1.09 -12.19 -8.58
N GLN A 255 -1.23 -11.09 -7.87
CA GLN A 255 -0.65 -9.82 -8.29
C GLN A 255 0.89 -9.85 -8.32
N PHE A 256 1.54 -10.41 -7.29
CA PHE A 256 3.00 -10.58 -7.32
C PHE A 256 3.44 -11.52 -8.43
N ALA A 257 2.75 -12.65 -8.64
CA ALA A 257 3.08 -13.63 -9.67
C ALA A 257 2.92 -13.06 -11.10
N VAL A 258 1.78 -12.41 -11.36
CA VAL A 258 1.53 -11.79 -12.68
C VAL A 258 2.49 -10.63 -12.93
N GLY A 259 2.75 -9.80 -11.91
CA GLY A 259 3.73 -8.74 -12.03
C GLY A 259 5.11 -9.27 -12.41
N ARG A 260 5.59 -10.31 -11.73
CA ARG A 260 6.87 -10.97 -12.08
C ARG A 260 6.87 -11.62 -13.44
N PHE A 261 5.76 -12.25 -13.81
CA PHE A 261 5.60 -12.86 -15.14
C PHE A 261 5.75 -11.80 -16.23
N ILE A 262 5.04 -10.67 -16.12
CA ILE A 262 5.20 -9.56 -17.06
C ILE A 262 6.64 -9.05 -17.04
N GLY A 263 7.21 -8.80 -15.87
CA GLY A 263 8.57 -8.27 -15.73
C GLY A 263 9.65 -9.20 -16.29
N HIS A 264 9.43 -10.50 -16.27
CA HIS A 264 10.37 -11.48 -16.83
C HIS A 264 10.63 -11.25 -18.33
N TYR A 265 9.60 -10.89 -19.10
CA TYR A 265 9.75 -10.58 -20.52
C TYR A 265 10.53 -9.29 -20.82
N PHE A 266 10.65 -8.41 -19.84
CA PHE A 266 11.32 -7.13 -19.99
C PHE A 266 12.61 -7.02 -19.17
N ASN A 267 13.07 -8.08 -18.52
CA ASN A 267 14.21 -8.11 -17.60
C ASN A 267 14.04 -7.17 -16.38
N HIS A 268 12.79 -6.97 -15.92
CA HIS A 268 12.39 -6.14 -14.78
C HIS A 268 11.48 -6.90 -13.82
N THR A 269 11.86 -8.13 -13.49
CA THR A 269 11.04 -9.06 -12.69
C THR A 269 10.76 -8.51 -11.29
N GLN A 270 11.75 -7.90 -10.64
CA GLN A 270 11.60 -7.36 -9.29
C GLN A 270 10.71 -6.13 -9.28
N GLU A 271 10.98 -5.18 -10.17
CA GLU A 271 10.21 -3.94 -10.29
C GLU A 271 8.74 -4.22 -10.59
N SER A 272 8.48 -5.02 -11.62
CA SER A 272 7.12 -5.32 -12.06
C SER A 272 6.34 -6.15 -11.04
N GLY A 273 6.99 -7.09 -10.34
CA GLY A 273 6.41 -7.85 -9.25
C GLY A 273 5.99 -6.95 -8.09
N GLN A 274 6.87 -6.06 -7.65
CA GLN A 274 6.58 -5.08 -6.61
C GLN A 274 5.56 -4.03 -7.05
N ALA A 275 5.59 -3.63 -8.31
CA ALA A 275 4.68 -2.65 -8.90
C ALA A 275 3.21 -3.09 -8.81
N LEU A 276 2.93 -4.34 -9.15
CA LEU A 276 1.58 -4.88 -9.12
C LEU A 276 1.20 -5.45 -7.76
N GLY A 277 2.15 -6.10 -7.07
CA GLY A 277 1.90 -6.81 -5.82
C GLY A 277 1.85 -5.92 -4.58
N GLN A 278 2.62 -4.83 -4.53
CA GLN A 278 2.65 -3.96 -3.36
C GLN A 278 1.71 -2.77 -3.51
N LYS A 279 0.57 -2.83 -2.85
CA LYS A 279 -0.52 -1.85 -2.93
C LYS A 279 -0.52 -0.85 -1.79
N ASN A 280 -1.01 0.36 -2.07
CA ASN A 280 -1.30 1.37 -1.05
C ASN A 280 -2.58 1.00 -0.28
N THR A 281 -2.42 0.08 0.66
CA THR A 281 -3.53 -0.48 1.44
C THR A 281 -4.15 0.53 2.39
N ALA A 282 -3.39 1.54 2.87
CA ALA A 282 -3.94 2.62 3.67
C ALA A 282 -4.98 3.42 2.86
N PHE A 283 -4.65 3.75 1.61
CA PHE A 283 -5.58 4.40 0.69
C PHE A 283 -6.80 3.52 0.41
N ALA A 284 -6.59 2.22 0.19
CA ALA A 284 -7.67 1.27 -0.05
C ALA A 284 -8.65 1.18 1.14
N ILE A 285 -8.14 1.11 2.37
CA ILE A 285 -8.97 1.04 3.59
C ILE A 285 -9.75 2.33 3.78
N TRP A 286 -9.09 3.48 3.66
CA TRP A 286 -9.77 4.78 3.74
C TRP A 286 -10.90 4.89 2.71
N LEU A 287 -10.60 4.55 1.47
CA LEU A 287 -11.53 4.67 0.35
C LEU A 287 -12.74 3.74 0.50
N SER A 288 -12.52 2.46 0.85
CA SER A 288 -13.60 1.49 1.04
C SER A 288 -14.47 1.84 2.25
N SER A 289 -13.87 2.29 3.36
CA SER A 289 -14.62 2.70 4.54
C SER A 289 -15.44 3.97 4.33
N THR A 290 -15.05 4.82 3.36
CA THR A 290 -15.71 6.09 3.06
C THR A 290 -16.83 5.93 2.04
N TYR A 291 -16.65 5.05 1.04
CA TYR A 291 -17.49 5.02 -0.17
C TYR A 291 -18.14 3.67 -0.48
N LEU A 292 -17.73 2.60 0.17
CA LEU A 292 -18.26 1.25 -0.01
C LEU A 292 -18.73 0.68 1.33
N ASN A 293 -19.14 -0.59 1.31
CA ASN A 293 -19.44 -1.28 2.57
C ASN A 293 -18.18 -1.33 3.45
N PRO A 294 -18.22 -0.88 4.72
CA PRO A 294 -17.06 -0.91 5.62
C PRO A 294 -16.38 -2.28 5.74
N LEU A 295 -17.13 -3.40 5.59
CA LEU A 295 -16.57 -4.75 5.59
C LEU A 295 -15.62 -4.98 4.40
N SER A 296 -15.81 -4.31 3.28
CA SER A 296 -14.92 -4.41 2.12
C SER A 296 -13.50 -3.93 2.44
N SER A 297 -13.33 -3.06 3.48
CA SER A 297 -12.02 -2.60 3.95
C SER A 297 -11.19 -3.68 4.63
N VAL A 298 -11.81 -4.76 5.10
CA VAL A 298 -11.12 -5.92 5.68
C VAL A 298 -10.23 -6.60 4.64
N GLY A 299 -10.63 -6.57 3.34
CA GLY A 299 -9.83 -7.11 2.25
C GLY A 299 -8.43 -6.49 2.17
N PRO A 300 -8.28 -5.19 1.90
CA PRO A 300 -7.00 -4.52 1.93
C PRO A 300 -6.34 -4.53 3.32
N GLY A 301 -7.11 -4.60 4.41
CA GLY A 301 -6.62 -4.79 5.78
C GLY A 301 -5.88 -6.12 5.96
N CYS A 302 -6.38 -7.21 5.40
CA CYS A 302 -5.68 -8.50 5.38
C CYS A 302 -4.54 -8.50 4.35
N TYR A 303 -4.76 -7.88 3.19
CA TYR A 303 -3.75 -7.80 2.13
C TYR A 303 -2.45 -7.16 2.60
N ILE A 304 -2.52 -6.14 3.50
CA ILE A 304 -1.33 -5.50 4.05
C ILE A 304 -0.43 -6.48 4.81
N LEU A 305 -1.01 -7.45 5.52
CA LEU A 305 -0.26 -8.51 6.19
C LEU A 305 0.47 -9.38 5.17
N TRP A 306 -0.25 -9.83 4.15
CA TRP A 306 0.27 -10.74 3.13
C TRP A 306 1.38 -10.11 2.30
N GLN A 307 1.21 -8.87 1.81
CA GLN A 307 2.25 -8.19 1.04
C GLN A 307 3.52 -7.95 1.87
N ASN A 308 3.39 -7.67 3.18
CA ASN A 308 4.54 -7.49 4.06
C ASN A 308 5.26 -8.81 4.38
N ILE A 309 4.53 -9.93 4.47
CA ILE A 309 5.13 -11.27 4.57
C ILE A 309 5.93 -11.58 3.30
N VAL A 310 5.34 -11.37 2.11
CA VAL A 310 6.03 -11.57 0.83
C VAL A 310 7.29 -10.71 0.76
N ASN A 311 7.21 -9.42 1.05
CA ASN A 311 8.35 -8.52 1.06
C ASN A 311 9.45 -8.96 2.03
N SER A 312 9.08 -9.43 3.22
CA SER A 312 10.03 -9.90 4.23
C SER A 312 10.77 -11.15 3.75
N ILE A 313 10.05 -12.09 3.13
CA ILE A 313 10.64 -13.31 2.55
C ILE A 313 11.61 -12.95 1.41
N GLU A 314 11.21 -12.07 0.49
CA GLU A 314 12.04 -11.64 -0.64
C GLU A 314 13.32 -10.95 -0.20
N ILE A 315 13.22 -9.99 0.73
CA ILE A 315 14.38 -9.28 1.27
C ILE A 315 15.31 -10.26 2.02
N TRP A 316 14.77 -11.22 2.75
CA TRP A 316 15.56 -12.25 3.43
C TRP A 316 16.29 -13.15 2.44
N GLN A 317 15.61 -13.62 1.39
CA GLN A 317 16.22 -14.44 0.32
C GLN A 317 17.33 -13.67 -0.40
N HIS A 318 17.09 -12.41 -0.78
CA HIS A 318 18.08 -11.57 -1.45
C HIS A 318 19.34 -11.38 -0.59
N ARG A 319 19.19 -11.02 0.69
CA ARG A 319 20.31 -10.89 1.62
C ARG A 319 21.08 -12.20 1.83
N LYS A 320 20.39 -13.35 1.83
CA LYS A 320 21.04 -14.65 1.91
C LYS A 320 21.90 -14.93 0.69
N THR A 321 21.41 -14.65 -0.50
CA THR A 321 22.15 -14.80 -1.76
C THR A 321 23.39 -13.91 -1.79
N GLU A 322 23.27 -12.63 -1.44
CA GLU A 322 24.40 -11.71 -1.37
C GLU A 322 25.51 -12.20 -0.41
N ARG A 323 25.14 -12.72 0.76
CA ARG A 323 26.14 -13.26 1.73
C ARG A 323 26.89 -14.47 1.17
N VAL A 324 26.21 -15.35 0.43
CA VAL A 324 26.83 -16.53 -0.20
C VAL A 324 27.80 -16.08 -1.29
N THR A 325 27.43 -15.11 -2.12
CA THR A 325 28.28 -14.59 -3.19
C THR A 325 29.54 -13.90 -2.62
N CYS A 326 29.39 -13.05 -1.60
CA CYS A 326 30.54 -12.41 -0.94
C CYS A 326 31.47 -13.43 -0.24
N SER A 327 30.95 -14.54 0.27
CA SER A 327 31.78 -15.57 0.90
C SER A 327 32.56 -16.40 -0.13
N SER A 328 32.01 -16.64 -1.31
CA SER A 328 32.67 -17.34 -2.41
C SER A 328 33.80 -16.50 -3.04
N ASP A 329 33.62 -15.18 -3.17
CA ASP A 329 34.66 -14.29 -3.70
C ASP A 329 35.86 -14.17 -2.75
N ASN A 330 35.64 -14.14 -1.44
CA ASN A 330 36.72 -14.12 -0.44
C ASN A 330 37.51 -15.45 -0.37
N SER A 331 36.94 -16.55 -0.82
CA SER A 331 37.64 -17.86 -0.87
C SER A 331 38.52 -18.05 -2.12
N GLN A 332 38.42 -17.15 -3.10
CA GLN A 332 39.21 -17.17 -4.35
C GLN A 332 40.41 -16.22 -4.36
N VAL A 333 40.68 -15.47 -3.27
CA VAL A 333 41.91 -14.70 -3.17
C VAL A 333 43.06 -15.70 -2.91
N PRO A 334 43.97 -15.91 -3.89
CA PRO A 334 45.12 -16.84 -3.67
C PRO A 334 46.00 -16.25 -2.57
N SER A 335 46.26 -17.03 -1.55
CA SER A 335 47.35 -16.80 -0.61
C SER A 335 48.68 -16.99 -1.36
N GLY A 336 49.09 -15.99 -2.08
CA GLY A 336 50.29 -16.00 -2.88
C GLY A 336 51.03 -14.66 -2.76
N ARG A 337 51.92 -14.54 -1.81
CA ARG A 337 53.38 -14.49 -1.94
C ARG A 337 54.00 -14.03 -0.65
N SER A 338 54.54 -14.97 0.05
CA SER A 338 55.75 -14.75 0.86
C SER A 338 56.94 -15.09 -0.04
N GLU A 339 57.62 -14.08 -0.49
CA GLU A 339 59.06 -14.10 -0.75
C GLU A 339 59.65 -12.71 -0.42
#